data_b97c9ceea9b2cb0359ea8d17af7e2507
#
_entry.id   b97c9ceea9b2cb0359ea8d17af7e2507
#
_cell.length_a   1.000
_cell.length_b   1.000
_cell.length_c   1.000
_cell.angle_alpha   90.00
_cell.angle_beta   90.00
_cell.angle_gamma   90.00
#
_symmetry.space_group_name_H-M   'P 1'
#
loop_
_entity.id
_entity.type
_entity.pdbx_description
1 polymer ?
#
loop_
_entity_poly.entity_id
_entity_poly.type
_entity_poly.pdbx_seq_one_letter_code
_entity_poly.pdbx_strand_id
1 'polypeptide(L)'
;MTRGITENEFRASIMHVVCVVCAMWFASGCSTNGTTNSGRFESKDDRGFVIVQDVGISGTLRSDFRRAVGLMNEGNYAEAVILLEALTKSAPHVTTAHINLGIAHSELRELEAAEASMARAVESNPNHPVAHNELGIIYRKRGRFEEARLSYERALEIYPKFHLARRNLAILCDLYVSDLDCAIDNYERYHLAMPDDTEAAMWIADLRNRTGRSVR
;
A
#
# COMPACT_ATOMS: atom_id res chain seq x y z
N MET A 1 -16.87 -27.66 -9.80
CA MET A 1 -17.54 -26.72 -8.87
C MET A 1 -16.47 -25.74 -8.40
N THR A 2 -16.31 -24.65 -9.12
CA THR A 2 -15.37 -23.57 -8.78
C THR A 2 -16.04 -22.69 -7.75
N ARG A 3 -15.60 -22.78 -6.50
CA ARG A 3 -15.94 -21.77 -5.48
C ARG A 3 -15.21 -20.49 -5.84
N GLY A 4 -15.93 -19.54 -6.39
CA GLY A 4 -15.44 -18.17 -6.52
C GLY A 4 -15.14 -17.62 -5.14
N ILE A 5 -13.91 -17.15 -4.97
CA ILE A 5 -13.50 -16.42 -3.79
C ILE A 5 -14.38 -15.17 -3.72
N THR A 6 -15.18 -15.05 -2.67
CA THR A 6 -16.07 -13.90 -2.55
C THR A 6 -15.25 -12.65 -2.22
N GLU A 7 -15.68 -11.52 -2.76
CA GLU A 7 -15.07 -10.19 -2.57
C GLU A 7 -14.87 -9.82 -1.08
N ASN A 8 -15.64 -10.44 -0.18
CA ASN A 8 -15.56 -10.23 1.26
C ASN A 8 -14.35 -10.91 1.92
N GLU A 9 -13.91 -12.08 1.43
CA GLU A 9 -12.72 -12.75 1.96
C GLU A 9 -11.45 -12.02 1.52
N PHE A 10 -11.50 -11.38 0.36
CA PHE A 10 -10.45 -10.50 -0.14
C PHE A 10 -10.30 -9.21 0.69
N ARG A 11 -11.41 -8.71 1.27
CA ARG A 11 -11.43 -7.51 2.12
C ARG A 11 -10.70 -7.69 3.45
N ALA A 12 -10.80 -8.85 4.08
CA ALA A 12 -10.18 -9.12 5.37
C ALA A 12 -8.64 -9.06 5.31
N SER A 13 -8.05 -9.39 4.15
CA SER A 13 -6.59 -9.42 3.98
C SER A 13 -6.01 -8.04 3.59
N ILE A 14 -6.83 -7.14 3.04
CA ILE A 14 -6.39 -5.79 2.63
C ILE A 14 -6.35 -4.83 3.83
N MET A 15 -7.17 -5.07 4.85
CA MET A 15 -7.36 -4.18 6.00
C MET A 15 -6.13 -4.03 6.91
N HIS A 16 -5.10 -4.86 6.74
CA HIS A 16 -3.89 -4.83 7.58
C HIS A 16 -2.73 -3.99 7.01
N VAL A 17 -2.88 -3.42 5.82
CA VAL A 17 -1.78 -2.73 5.13
C VAL A 17 -1.67 -1.25 5.46
N VAL A 18 -2.72 -0.65 5.98
CA VAL A 18 -2.81 0.81 6.16
C VAL A 18 -2.35 1.29 7.53
N CYS A 19 -2.19 0.38 8.49
CA CYS A 19 -1.80 0.76 9.84
C CYS A 19 -0.30 0.78 10.01
N VAL A 20 0.27 1.92 9.81
CA VAL A 20 1.56 2.18 10.39
C VAL A 20 1.51 3.37 11.31
N VAL A 21 1.40 3.00 12.53
CA VAL A 21 1.29 3.87 13.68
C VAL A 21 2.66 4.30 14.18
N CYS A 22 2.74 5.56 14.54
CA CYS A 22 3.81 6.16 15.33
C CYS A 22 3.88 5.54 16.72
N ALA A 23 4.92 4.77 17.00
CA ALA A 23 5.32 4.50 18.39
C ALA A 23 6.25 5.62 18.86
N MET A 24 5.80 6.41 19.84
CA MET A 24 6.62 7.42 20.51
C MET A 24 7.35 6.79 21.69
N TRP A 25 8.65 6.97 21.73
CA TRP A 25 9.40 6.90 22.96
C TRP A 25 9.79 8.31 23.38
N PHE A 26 9.32 8.72 24.56
CA PHE A 26 9.75 9.95 25.19
C PHE A 26 11.08 9.74 25.91
N ALA A 27 12.11 10.45 25.48
CA ALA A 27 13.25 10.75 26.30
C ALA A 27 13.21 12.25 26.63
N SER A 28 13.04 12.58 27.91
CA SER A 28 13.06 13.95 28.42
C SER A 28 14.45 14.53 28.32
N GLY A 29 14.58 15.65 27.64
CA GLY A 29 15.76 16.47 27.62
C GLY A 29 15.40 17.89 27.22
N CYS A 30 15.27 18.80 28.20
CA CYS A 30 15.15 20.24 27.96
C CYS A 30 16.42 20.78 27.32
N SER A 31 16.28 21.37 26.12
CA SER A 31 17.20 22.43 25.67
C SER A 31 16.44 23.32 24.67
N THR A 32 16.31 24.58 25.08
CA THR A 32 15.75 25.68 24.29
C THR A 32 16.78 26.11 23.24
N ASN A 33 16.51 25.78 21.98
CA ASN A 33 17.02 26.53 20.83
C ASN A 33 16.05 26.35 19.67
N GLY A 34 15.57 27.45 19.10
CA GLY A 34 14.61 27.46 18.00
C GLY A 34 15.21 26.87 16.72
N THR A 35 15.08 25.57 16.59
CA THR A 35 15.27 24.84 15.35
C THR A 35 13.91 24.37 14.89
N THR A 36 13.56 24.67 13.64
CA THR A 36 12.42 24.13 12.92
C THR A 36 12.45 22.60 13.07
N ASN A 37 11.54 22.08 13.86
CA ASN A 37 11.44 20.67 14.18
C ASN A 37 10.94 19.94 12.92
N SER A 38 11.88 19.57 12.03
CA SER A 38 11.58 18.69 10.90
C SER A 38 11.13 17.35 11.51
N GLY A 39 9.84 17.10 11.49
CA GLY A 39 9.29 15.87 12.03
C GLY A 39 9.62 14.72 11.12
N ARG A 40 10.48 13.83 11.59
CA ARG A 40 10.77 12.57 10.93
C ARG A 40 9.56 11.64 11.10
N PHE A 41 8.92 11.23 10.00
CA PHE A 41 7.95 10.16 9.98
C PHE A 41 8.67 8.86 9.64
N GLU A 42 8.59 7.91 10.55
CA GLU A 42 9.08 6.57 10.36
C GLU A 42 7.84 5.66 10.28
N SER A 43 7.59 5.08 9.12
CA SER A 43 6.55 4.10 8.90
C SER A 43 7.22 2.73 8.85
N LYS A 44 7.02 1.93 9.89
CA LYS A 44 7.49 0.56 9.95
C LYS A 44 6.33 -0.36 9.62
N ASP A 45 6.40 -1.02 8.48
CA ASP A 45 5.52 -2.14 8.16
C ASP A 45 5.93 -3.35 9.02
N ASP A 46 4.96 -4.06 9.60
CA ASP A 46 5.16 -5.32 10.34
C ASP A 46 5.94 -6.38 9.53
N ARG A 47 6.12 -6.13 8.23
CA ARG A 47 6.78 -6.98 7.24
C ARG A 47 8.14 -6.46 6.77
N GLY A 48 8.72 -5.48 7.42
CA GLY A 48 10.16 -5.28 7.41
C GLY A 48 10.75 -4.13 6.64
N PHE A 49 10.00 -3.13 6.16
CA PHE A 49 10.63 -1.92 5.66
C PHE A 49 10.17 -0.65 6.41
N VAL A 50 11.10 0.31 6.49
CA VAL A 50 10.88 1.59 7.13
C VAL A 50 10.90 2.66 6.06
N ILE A 51 9.80 3.39 5.90
CA ILE A 51 9.78 4.59 5.08
C ILE A 51 10.00 5.79 6.00
N VAL A 52 11.11 6.47 5.80
CA VAL A 52 11.44 7.68 6.54
C VAL A 52 11.15 8.87 5.65
N GLN A 53 10.27 9.73 6.09
CA GLN A 53 10.02 11.00 5.44
C GLN A 53 10.22 12.13 6.46
N ASP A 54 11.20 13.01 6.20
CA ASP A 54 11.35 14.24 6.95
C ASP A 54 10.26 15.23 6.48
N VAL A 55 9.27 15.44 7.32
CA VAL A 55 8.14 16.31 6.99
C VAL A 55 8.10 17.47 7.98
N GLY A 56 8.43 18.63 7.52
CA GLY A 56 8.32 19.89 8.29
C GLY A 56 6.88 20.38 8.41
N ILE A 57 5.99 19.57 9.06
CA ILE A 57 4.61 19.99 9.30
C ILE A 57 4.39 20.45 10.75
N SER A 58 3.46 21.41 10.92
CA SER A 58 3.06 21.91 12.25
C SER A 58 2.50 20.78 13.12
N GLY A 59 2.51 20.99 14.45
CA GLY A 59 1.93 20.05 15.41
C GLY A 59 0.44 19.76 15.15
N THR A 60 -0.31 20.76 14.70
CA THR A 60 -1.73 20.65 14.34
C THR A 60 -1.92 19.72 13.15
N LEU A 61 -1.21 19.95 12.03
CA LEU A 61 -1.29 19.08 10.84
C LEU A 61 -0.90 17.63 11.15
N ARG A 62 0.07 17.44 12.04
CA ARG A 62 0.45 16.08 12.51
C ARG A 62 -0.67 15.43 13.32
N SER A 63 -1.38 16.20 14.14
CA SER A 63 -2.54 15.70 14.89
C SER A 63 -3.68 15.30 13.96
N ASP A 64 -3.97 16.15 12.95
CA ASP A 64 -5.02 15.91 11.96
C ASP A 64 -4.68 14.67 11.10
N PHE A 65 -3.41 14.51 10.71
CA PHE A 65 -2.97 13.31 9.99
C PHE A 65 -3.20 12.04 10.83
N ARG A 66 -2.81 12.04 12.11
CA ARG A 66 -3.04 10.88 12.99
C ARG A 66 -4.52 10.57 13.16
N ARG A 67 -5.36 11.62 13.28
CA ARG A 67 -6.80 11.46 13.36
C ARG A 67 -7.36 10.85 12.07
N ALA A 68 -6.92 11.32 10.90
CA ALA A 68 -7.34 10.76 9.62
C ALA A 68 -6.96 9.28 9.50
N VAL A 69 -5.73 8.89 9.88
CA VAL A 69 -5.31 7.49 9.90
C VAL A 69 -6.17 6.67 10.90
N GLY A 70 -6.51 7.22 12.05
CA GLY A 70 -7.43 6.58 12.99
C GLY A 70 -8.80 6.29 12.37
N LEU A 71 -9.39 7.30 11.69
CA LEU A 71 -10.66 7.15 10.97
C LEU A 71 -10.59 6.09 9.86
N MET A 72 -9.49 6.04 9.11
CA MET A 72 -9.29 5.00 8.09
C MET A 72 -9.27 3.59 8.71
N ASN A 73 -8.63 3.43 9.88
CA ASN A 73 -8.58 2.14 10.59
C ASN A 73 -9.95 1.70 11.10
N GLU A 74 -10.83 2.65 11.39
CA GLU A 74 -12.22 2.43 11.79
C GLU A 74 -13.16 2.23 10.58
N GLY A 75 -12.65 2.37 9.35
CA GLY A 75 -13.46 2.32 8.13
C GLY A 75 -14.21 3.61 7.80
N ASN A 76 -13.96 4.68 8.53
CA ASN A 76 -14.63 5.98 8.38
C ASN A 76 -13.92 6.81 7.27
N TYR A 77 -13.84 6.25 6.07
CA TYR A 77 -13.06 6.83 4.95
C TYR A 77 -13.55 8.20 4.51
N ALA A 78 -14.86 8.45 4.53
CA ALA A 78 -15.41 9.75 4.13
C ALA A 78 -14.94 10.89 5.05
N GLU A 79 -14.90 10.64 6.36
CA GLU A 79 -14.39 11.64 7.32
C GLU A 79 -12.86 11.78 7.20
N ALA A 80 -12.16 10.69 6.94
CA ALA A 80 -10.71 10.72 6.70
C ALA A 80 -10.35 11.56 5.47
N VAL A 81 -11.12 11.47 4.37
CA VAL A 81 -10.94 12.28 3.15
C VAL A 81 -10.96 13.75 3.49
N ILE A 82 -11.94 14.23 4.27
CA ILE A 82 -12.05 15.66 4.64
C ILE A 82 -10.76 16.16 5.31
N LEU A 83 -10.23 15.40 6.26
CA LEU A 83 -8.99 15.78 6.96
C LEU A 83 -7.77 15.72 6.05
N LEU A 84 -7.68 14.68 5.21
CA LEU A 84 -6.55 14.46 4.30
C LEU A 84 -6.53 15.51 3.18
N GLU A 85 -7.68 15.91 2.64
CA GLU A 85 -7.77 17.01 1.67
C GLU A 85 -7.29 18.34 2.27
N ALA A 86 -7.73 18.67 3.49
CA ALA A 86 -7.26 19.87 4.17
C ALA A 86 -5.75 19.83 4.41
N LEU A 87 -5.21 18.64 4.73
CA LEU A 87 -3.79 18.44 4.97
C LEU A 87 -2.99 18.57 3.68
N THR A 88 -3.39 17.88 2.59
CA THR A 88 -2.69 17.94 1.31
C THR A 88 -2.73 19.34 0.69
N LYS A 89 -3.79 20.09 0.94
CA LYS A 89 -3.87 21.52 0.56
C LYS A 89 -2.90 22.39 1.35
N SER A 90 -2.73 22.14 2.64
CA SER A 90 -1.86 22.92 3.54
C SER A 90 -0.39 22.50 3.45
N ALA A 91 -0.11 21.25 3.13
CA ALA A 91 1.21 20.66 3.05
C ALA A 91 1.31 19.70 1.83
N PRO A 92 1.32 20.24 0.60
CA PRO A 92 1.25 19.43 -0.63
C PRO A 92 2.48 18.55 -0.88
N HIS A 93 3.57 18.79 -0.17
CA HIS A 93 4.80 18.00 -0.25
C HIS A 93 4.77 16.72 0.60
N VAL A 94 3.71 16.49 1.38
CA VAL A 94 3.60 15.33 2.26
C VAL A 94 3.09 14.12 1.47
N THR A 95 4.00 13.33 0.94
CA THR A 95 3.70 12.14 0.11
C THR A 95 2.73 11.19 0.79
N THR A 96 2.94 10.89 2.08
CA THR A 96 2.09 9.96 2.84
C THR A 96 0.65 10.45 2.99
N ALA A 97 0.41 11.76 3.00
CA ALA A 97 -0.94 12.31 3.03
C ALA A 97 -1.69 12.04 1.70
N HIS A 98 -1.00 12.22 0.58
CA HIS A 98 -1.57 11.88 -0.74
C HIS A 98 -1.83 10.39 -0.89
N ILE A 99 -0.94 9.53 -0.37
CA ILE A 99 -1.15 8.07 -0.38
C ILE A 99 -2.40 7.72 0.42
N ASN A 100 -2.53 8.20 1.66
CA ASN A 100 -3.69 7.90 2.48
C ASN A 100 -4.99 8.46 1.87
N LEU A 101 -4.94 9.64 1.26
CA LEU A 101 -6.09 10.22 0.55
C LEU A 101 -6.51 9.32 -0.62
N GLY A 102 -5.55 8.85 -1.42
CA GLY A 102 -5.84 7.95 -2.52
C GLY A 102 -6.39 6.59 -2.06
N ILE A 103 -5.88 6.03 -0.96
CA ILE A 103 -6.43 4.80 -0.36
C ILE A 103 -7.87 5.06 0.11
N ALA A 104 -8.14 6.16 0.82
CA ALA A 104 -9.48 6.48 1.31
C ALA A 104 -10.49 6.63 0.15
N HIS A 105 -10.13 7.35 -0.92
CA HIS A 105 -10.96 7.43 -2.14
C HIS A 105 -11.15 6.07 -2.79
N SER A 106 -10.11 5.22 -2.85
CA SER A 106 -10.21 3.87 -3.42
C SER A 106 -11.21 2.98 -2.65
N GLU A 107 -11.25 3.10 -1.33
CA GLU A 107 -12.21 2.38 -0.49
C GLU A 107 -13.65 2.90 -0.66
N LEU A 108 -13.80 4.20 -0.93
CA LEU A 108 -15.08 4.80 -1.29
C LEU A 108 -15.51 4.53 -2.76
N ARG A 109 -14.71 3.79 -3.53
CA ARG A 109 -14.92 3.53 -4.96
C ARG A 109 -14.81 4.76 -5.86
N GLU A 110 -14.20 5.82 -5.38
CA GLU A 110 -13.93 7.06 -6.10
C GLU A 110 -12.59 6.94 -6.84
N LEU A 111 -12.53 6.02 -7.82
CA LEU A 111 -11.27 5.56 -8.41
C LEU A 111 -10.53 6.66 -9.17
N GLU A 112 -11.21 7.64 -9.75
CA GLU A 112 -10.61 8.81 -10.40
C GLU A 112 -9.89 9.71 -9.39
N ALA A 113 -10.52 10.01 -8.26
CA ALA A 113 -9.93 10.80 -7.19
C ALA A 113 -8.75 10.06 -6.53
N ALA A 114 -8.90 8.73 -6.38
CA ALA A 114 -7.84 7.86 -5.88
C ALA A 114 -6.59 7.92 -6.79
N GLU A 115 -6.77 7.78 -8.11
CA GLU A 115 -5.67 7.88 -9.08
C GLU A 115 -5.01 9.25 -9.05
N ALA A 116 -5.80 10.33 -9.01
CA ALA A 116 -5.26 11.69 -8.94
C ALA A 116 -4.43 11.90 -7.67
N SER A 117 -4.88 11.39 -6.53
CA SER A 117 -4.15 11.48 -5.26
C SER A 117 -2.84 10.70 -5.30
N MET A 118 -2.85 9.49 -5.89
CA MET A 118 -1.63 8.67 -6.05
C MET A 118 -0.66 9.29 -7.06
N ALA A 119 -1.14 9.92 -8.13
CA ALA A 119 -0.29 10.64 -9.07
C ALA A 119 0.47 11.77 -8.35
N ARG A 120 -0.19 12.52 -7.46
CA ARG A 120 0.47 13.52 -6.61
C ARG A 120 1.49 12.91 -5.64
N ALA A 121 1.21 11.75 -5.09
CA ALA A 121 2.15 11.03 -4.24
C ALA A 121 3.42 10.64 -5.03
N VAL A 122 3.27 10.09 -6.24
CA VAL A 122 4.38 9.71 -7.11
C VAL A 122 5.16 10.94 -7.61
N GLU A 123 4.47 12.04 -7.92
CA GLU A 123 5.10 13.32 -8.29
C GLU A 123 5.97 13.86 -7.14
N SER A 124 5.46 13.79 -5.90
CA SER A 124 6.18 14.24 -4.70
C SER A 124 7.35 13.33 -4.33
N ASN A 125 7.20 12.02 -4.50
CA ASN A 125 8.26 11.03 -4.27
C ASN A 125 8.19 9.89 -5.29
N PRO A 126 8.90 9.99 -6.44
CA PRO A 126 8.90 8.98 -7.49
C PRO A 126 9.44 7.60 -7.07
N ASN A 127 10.16 7.53 -5.95
CA ASN A 127 10.74 6.30 -5.43
C ASN A 127 10.02 5.80 -4.18
N HIS A 128 8.70 6.07 -4.06
CA HIS A 128 7.91 5.58 -2.94
C HIS A 128 7.21 4.26 -3.31
N PRO A 129 7.69 3.08 -2.84
CA PRO A 129 7.18 1.79 -3.31
C PRO A 129 5.71 1.56 -3.00
N VAL A 130 5.21 2.08 -1.87
CA VAL A 130 3.78 1.97 -1.51
C VAL A 130 2.92 2.78 -2.47
N ALA A 131 3.33 3.98 -2.88
CA ALA A 131 2.55 4.77 -3.85
C ALA A 131 2.36 4.03 -5.17
N HIS A 132 3.42 3.39 -5.67
CA HIS A 132 3.34 2.57 -6.88
C HIS A 132 2.47 1.33 -6.69
N ASN A 133 2.57 0.63 -5.55
CA ASN A 133 1.72 -0.51 -5.26
C ASN A 133 0.23 -0.12 -5.24
N GLU A 134 -0.11 0.95 -4.53
CA GLU A 134 -1.50 1.42 -4.44
C GLU A 134 -2.02 1.92 -5.79
N LEU A 135 -1.18 2.58 -6.59
CA LEU A 135 -1.53 2.95 -7.95
C LEU A 135 -1.83 1.71 -8.81
N GLY A 136 -1.04 0.64 -8.67
CA GLY A 136 -1.31 -0.64 -9.31
C GLY A 136 -2.65 -1.25 -8.90
N ILE A 137 -3.04 -1.17 -7.62
CA ILE A 137 -4.34 -1.61 -7.13
C ILE A 137 -5.47 -0.80 -7.78
N ILE A 138 -5.32 0.51 -7.87
CA ILE A 138 -6.31 1.40 -8.49
C ILE A 138 -6.46 1.09 -9.98
N TYR A 139 -5.36 0.93 -10.72
CA TYR A 139 -5.40 0.56 -12.12
C TYR A 139 -6.07 -0.79 -12.35
N ARG A 140 -5.76 -1.79 -11.51
CA ARG A 140 -6.43 -3.09 -11.57
C ARG A 140 -7.94 -2.97 -11.32
N LYS A 141 -8.37 -2.20 -10.32
CA LYS A 141 -9.79 -1.92 -10.04
C LYS A 141 -10.49 -1.22 -11.22
N ARG A 142 -9.75 -0.44 -12.03
CA ARG A 142 -10.23 0.24 -13.24
C ARG A 142 -10.15 -0.60 -14.51
N GLY A 143 -9.65 -1.85 -14.45
CA GLY A 143 -9.44 -2.72 -15.61
C GLY A 143 -8.24 -2.35 -16.48
N ARG A 144 -7.38 -1.46 -16.01
CA ARG A 144 -6.15 -1.01 -16.69
C ARG A 144 -4.99 -1.91 -16.29
N PHE A 145 -5.00 -3.14 -16.80
CA PHE A 145 -4.14 -4.22 -16.30
C PHE A 145 -2.66 -4.03 -16.64
N GLU A 146 -2.33 -3.45 -17.79
CA GLU A 146 -0.94 -3.17 -18.16
C GLU A 146 -0.33 -2.10 -17.25
N GLU A 147 -1.07 -1.04 -16.98
CA GLU A 147 -0.59 0.01 -16.06
C GLU A 147 -0.51 -0.50 -14.63
N ALA A 148 -1.40 -1.42 -14.25
CA ALA A 148 -1.31 -2.09 -12.95
C ALA A 148 -0.03 -2.92 -12.84
N ARG A 149 0.30 -3.72 -13.88
CA ARG A 149 1.54 -4.50 -13.96
C ARG A 149 2.77 -3.61 -13.79
N LEU A 150 2.89 -2.58 -14.61
CA LEU A 150 4.01 -1.64 -14.57
C LEU A 150 4.16 -0.98 -13.19
N SER A 151 3.04 -0.67 -12.54
CA SER A 151 3.05 -0.06 -11.22
C SER A 151 3.56 -1.02 -10.14
N TYR A 152 3.12 -2.28 -10.14
CA TYR A 152 3.63 -3.30 -9.20
C TYR A 152 5.11 -3.62 -9.46
N GLU A 153 5.50 -3.75 -10.72
CA GLU A 153 6.90 -3.97 -11.10
C GLU A 153 7.77 -2.81 -10.62
N ARG A 154 7.32 -1.56 -10.81
CA ARG A 154 8.03 -0.39 -10.31
C ARG A 154 8.17 -0.39 -8.78
N ALA A 155 7.13 -0.78 -8.06
CA ALA A 155 7.20 -0.94 -6.60
C ALA A 155 8.27 -1.97 -6.19
N LEU A 156 8.37 -3.08 -6.93
CA LEU A 156 9.35 -4.14 -6.70
C LEU A 156 10.78 -3.78 -7.15
N GLU A 157 10.94 -2.96 -8.18
CA GLU A 157 12.24 -2.38 -8.57
C GLU A 157 12.82 -1.50 -7.45
N ILE A 158 11.96 -0.63 -6.88
CA ILE A 158 12.34 0.26 -5.79
C ILE A 158 12.65 -0.54 -4.52
N TYR A 159 11.79 -1.50 -4.20
CA TYR A 159 11.92 -2.34 -3.02
C TYR A 159 11.66 -3.82 -3.33
N PRO A 160 12.68 -4.60 -3.68
CA PRO A 160 12.52 -6.02 -4.10
C PRO A 160 11.90 -6.94 -3.04
N LYS A 161 11.95 -6.55 -1.76
CA LYS A 161 11.35 -7.29 -0.64
C LYS A 161 9.92 -6.84 -0.32
N PHE A 162 9.26 -6.08 -1.19
CA PHE A 162 7.89 -5.65 -0.98
C PHE A 162 6.90 -6.80 -1.30
N HIS A 163 6.69 -7.65 -0.32
CA HIS A 163 5.92 -8.89 -0.47
C HIS A 163 4.48 -8.64 -0.93
N LEU A 164 3.84 -7.56 -0.48
CA LEU A 164 2.49 -7.22 -0.91
C LEU A 164 2.41 -6.86 -2.39
N ALA A 165 3.34 -6.05 -2.91
CA ALA A 165 3.39 -5.74 -4.33
C ALA A 165 3.61 -7.01 -5.16
N ARG A 166 4.43 -7.94 -4.66
CA ARG A 166 4.66 -9.24 -5.29
C ARG A 166 3.39 -10.09 -5.33
N ARG A 167 2.67 -10.18 -4.21
CA ARG A 167 1.37 -10.86 -4.16
C ARG A 167 0.36 -10.22 -5.10
N ASN A 168 0.30 -8.88 -5.14
CA ASN A 168 -0.62 -8.15 -6.02
C ASN A 168 -0.30 -8.37 -7.50
N LEU A 169 0.98 -8.43 -7.86
CA LEU A 169 1.41 -8.78 -9.22
C LEU A 169 1.04 -10.21 -9.58
N ALA A 170 1.24 -11.17 -8.67
CA ALA A 170 0.83 -12.56 -8.87
C ALA A 170 -0.68 -12.68 -9.12
N ILE A 171 -1.50 -12.01 -8.29
CA ILE A 171 -2.97 -11.96 -8.44
C ILE A 171 -3.35 -11.34 -9.79
N LEU A 172 -2.70 -10.27 -10.21
CA LEU A 172 -2.95 -9.65 -11.52
C LEU A 172 -2.67 -10.64 -12.65
N CYS A 173 -1.52 -11.31 -12.61
CA CYS A 173 -1.08 -12.26 -13.61
C CYS A 173 -2.01 -13.48 -13.70
N ASP A 174 -2.46 -14.02 -12.56
CA ASP A 174 -3.35 -15.19 -12.52
C ASP A 174 -4.77 -14.86 -12.94
N LEU A 175 -5.40 -13.86 -12.31
CA LEU A 175 -6.84 -13.67 -12.39
C LEU A 175 -7.28 -12.73 -13.49
N TYR A 176 -6.41 -11.85 -13.98
CA TYR A 176 -6.82 -10.77 -14.89
C TYR A 176 -6.14 -10.85 -16.26
N VAL A 177 -4.89 -11.30 -16.33
CA VAL A 177 -4.15 -11.35 -17.60
C VAL A 177 -3.80 -12.75 -18.06
N SER A 178 -4.10 -13.78 -17.25
CA SER A 178 -3.85 -15.20 -17.53
C SER A 178 -2.39 -15.53 -17.87
N ASP A 179 -1.45 -14.79 -17.30
CA ASP A 179 0.00 -15.03 -17.40
C ASP A 179 0.42 -15.95 -16.26
N LEU A 180 0.22 -17.27 -16.47
CA LEU A 180 0.42 -18.26 -15.42
C LEU A 180 1.88 -18.39 -14.99
N ASP A 181 2.83 -18.08 -15.86
CA ASP A 181 4.26 -18.11 -15.55
C ASP A 181 4.63 -16.96 -14.62
N CYS A 182 4.16 -15.76 -14.93
CA CYS A 182 4.27 -14.60 -14.03
C CYS A 182 3.63 -14.89 -12.67
N ALA A 183 2.43 -15.47 -12.67
CA ALA A 183 1.69 -15.77 -11.44
C ALA A 183 2.47 -16.72 -10.53
N ILE A 184 2.94 -17.87 -11.06
CA ILE A 184 3.70 -18.86 -10.30
C ILE A 184 4.98 -18.25 -9.73
N ASP A 185 5.80 -17.58 -10.55
CA ASP A 185 7.07 -17.00 -10.10
C ASP A 185 6.86 -16.01 -8.94
N ASN A 186 5.84 -15.18 -9.04
CA ASN A 186 5.59 -14.17 -8.01
C ASN A 186 4.94 -14.76 -6.75
N TYR A 187 4.03 -15.73 -6.85
CA TYR A 187 3.50 -16.42 -5.67
C TYR A 187 4.56 -17.24 -4.95
N GLU A 188 5.45 -17.95 -5.68
CA GLU A 188 6.53 -18.72 -5.07
C GLU A 188 7.49 -17.81 -4.29
N ARG A 189 7.91 -16.69 -4.87
CA ARG A 189 8.76 -15.72 -4.17
C ARG A 189 8.05 -15.05 -2.99
N TYR A 190 6.73 -14.83 -3.10
CA TYR A 190 5.93 -14.33 -1.99
C TYR A 190 5.90 -15.36 -0.86
N HIS A 191 5.59 -16.61 -1.15
CA HIS A 191 5.49 -17.70 -0.16
C HIS A 191 6.82 -17.99 0.55
N LEU A 192 7.95 -17.90 -0.17
CA LEU A 192 9.28 -18.01 0.45
C LEU A 192 9.53 -16.97 1.54
N ALA A 193 8.96 -15.77 1.38
CA ALA A 193 9.10 -14.69 2.34
C ALA A 193 8.01 -14.71 3.43
N MET A 194 6.86 -15.30 3.11
CA MET A 194 5.67 -15.36 3.96
C MET A 194 5.17 -16.81 4.07
N PRO A 195 5.96 -17.72 4.68
CA PRO A 195 5.66 -19.16 4.69
C PRO A 195 4.40 -19.52 5.48
N ASP A 196 3.99 -18.67 6.42
CA ASP A 196 2.78 -18.86 7.22
C ASP A 196 1.49 -18.53 6.47
N ASP A 197 1.58 -17.90 5.28
CA ASP A 197 0.44 -17.67 4.40
C ASP A 197 0.09 -18.96 3.65
N THR A 198 -0.82 -19.75 4.25
CA THR A 198 -1.25 -21.04 3.69
C THR A 198 -2.06 -20.91 2.40
N GLU A 199 -2.71 -19.75 2.17
CA GLU A 199 -3.45 -19.51 0.93
C GLU A 199 -2.50 -19.43 -0.27
N ALA A 200 -1.32 -18.84 -0.09
CA ALA A 200 -0.32 -18.76 -1.14
C ALA A 200 0.13 -20.16 -1.59
N ALA A 201 0.31 -21.08 -0.67
CA ALA A 201 0.64 -22.46 -0.99
C ALA A 201 -0.46 -23.17 -1.81
N MET A 202 -1.74 -22.91 -1.50
CA MET A 202 -2.87 -23.43 -2.25
C MET A 202 -2.93 -22.87 -3.67
N TRP A 203 -2.72 -21.57 -3.86
CA TRP A 203 -2.67 -20.95 -5.19
C TRP A 203 -1.54 -21.48 -6.05
N ILE A 204 -0.35 -21.67 -5.45
CA ILE A 204 0.79 -22.29 -6.15
C ILE A 204 0.45 -23.71 -6.59
N ALA A 205 -0.17 -24.53 -5.73
CA ALA A 205 -0.56 -25.90 -6.05
C ALA A 205 -1.58 -25.94 -7.19
N ASP A 206 -2.60 -25.07 -7.18
CA ASP A 206 -3.58 -24.97 -8.26
C ASP A 206 -2.93 -24.55 -9.58
N LEU A 207 -2.09 -23.52 -9.58
CA LEU A 207 -1.39 -23.05 -10.76
C LEU A 207 -0.47 -24.13 -11.36
N ARG A 208 0.24 -24.90 -10.52
CA ARG A 208 1.06 -26.01 -10.97
C ARG A 208 0.23 -27.09 -11.63
N ASN A 209 -0.94 -27.42 -11.08
CA ASN A 209 -1.87 -28.37 -11.69
C ASN A 209 -2.37 -27.86 -13.07
N ARG A 210 -2.72 -26.59 -13.16
CA ARG A 210 -3.20 -25.96 -14.41
C ARG A 210 -2.11 -25.89 -15.49
N THR A 211 -0.85 -25.75 -15.11
CA THR A 211 0.30 -25.62 -16.03
C THR A 211 1.04 -26.92 -16.28
N GLY A 212 0.72 -28.02 -15.56
CA GLY A 212 1.45 -29.29 -15.65
C GLY A 212 2.86 -29.22 -15.02
N ARG A 213 3.20 -28.18 -14.26
CA ARG A 213 4.50 -28.05 -13.60
C ARG A 213 4.53 -28.88 -12.33
N SER A 214 5.41 -29.89 -12.29
CA SER A 214 5.66 -30.66 -11.07
C SER A 214 6.51 -29.87 -10.06
N VAL A 215 6.38 -30.20 -8.77
CA VAL A 215 7.29 -29.72 -7.71
C VAL A 215 8.71 -30.15 -8.06
N ARG A 216 9.63 -29.22 -8.21
CA ARG A 216 11.07 -29.50 -8.30
C ARG A 216 11.68 -29.63 -6.92
#